data_2d22d6f24b082ebe63cf4273b5c64383
#
_entry.id   2d22d6f24b082ebe63cf4273b5c64383
#
_cell.length_a   1.000
_cell.length_b   1.000
_cell.length_c   1.000
_cell.angle_alpha   90.00
_cell.angle_beta   90.00
_cell.angle_gamma   90.00
#
_symmetry.space_group_name_H-M   'P 1'
#
loop_
_entity.id
_entity.type
_entity.pdbx_description
1 polymer ?
#
loop_
_entity_poly.entity_id
_entity_poly.type
_entity_poly.pdbx_seq_one_letter_code
_entity_poly.pdbx_strand_id
1 'polypeptide(L)'
;MLDFAKEMLWPFSLTYMWLLLTPGIVVLYNKRLAPWGRRWLVLVAAGYWALSCPVTVNLLALTLTYGYTPLVADDVSAPAEAILLLGGGSTNVRFSGQQLSIINGPSGLRVLETARLFKLLGGPLVIVSGGVTERNPGPGSAPESVPYRRALIELGIPAERIVLESRSKNTHDEAFVMKDLVRERGIGTFVLVTSPVHMRRSMSAFRAAGLNPLPAVAPLYPERHGQPFPLLPNEAALEIGDSVVYEWAARLYYWWKGWSI
;
A
#
# COMPACT_ATOMS: atom_id res chain seq x y z
N MET A 1 22.35 -0.89 -0.12
CA MET A 1 22.55 0.54 0.17
C MET A 1 21.30 1.40 -0.10
N LEU A 2 20.67 1.26 -1.27
CA LEU A 2 19.40 1.99 -1.59
C LEU A 2 18.24 1.63 -0.64
N ASP A 3 18.16 0.40 -0.20
CA ASP A 3 17.06 -0.10 0.62
C ASP A 3 17.21 0.31 2.09
N PHE A 4 18.42 0.32 2.60
CA PHE A 4 18.74 0.92 3.90
C PHE A 4 18.41 2.42 3.91
N ALA A 5 18.69 3.14 2.82
CA ALA A 5 18.31 4.54 2.68
C ALA A 5 16.78 4.74 2.62
N LYS A 6 16.05 3.83 1.99
CA LYS A 6 14.57 3.87 1.98
C LYS A 6 13.99 3.68 3.40
N GLU A 7 14.53 2.76 4.19
CA GLU A 7 14.07 2.57 5.58
C GLU A 7 14.43 3.73 6.49
N MET A 8 15.64 4.29 6.35
CA MET A 8 16.07 5.44 7.15
C MET A 8 15.37 6.74 6.77
N LEU A 9 14.99 6.90 5.49
CA LEU A 9 14.32 8.10 4.99
C LEU A 9 12.79 7.95 4.95
N TRP A 10 12.24 6.94 5.61
CA TRP A 10 10.79 6.81 5.78
C TRP A 10 10.27 8.04 6.53
N PRO A 11 9.32 8.82 5.97
CA PRO A 11 8.98 10.16 6.46
C PRO A 11 8.59 10.25 7.93
N PHE A 12 8.08 9.16 8.51
CA PHE A 12 7.65 9.10 9.90
C PHE A 12 8.48 8.11 10.76
N SER A 13 9.62 7.65 10.25
CA SER A 13 10.56 6.90 11.08
C SER A 13 11.16 7.82 12.17
N LEU A 14 11.46 7.25 13.33
CA LEU A 14 12.18 7.98 14.39
C LEU A 14 13.50 8.55 13.87
N THR A 15 14.18 7.84 12.98
CA THR A 15 15.43 8.29 12.35
C THR A 15 15.21 9.57 11.55
N TYR A 16 14.17 9.61 10.71
CA TYR A 16 13.84 10.78 9.91
C TYR A 16 13.45 11.97 10.79
N MET A 17 12.67 11.73 11.84
CA MET A 17 12.32 12.76 12.84
C MET A 17 13.59 13.36 13.46
N TRP A 18 14.55 12.53 13.87
CA TRP A 18 15.81 13.01 14.42
C TRP A 18 16.66 13.76 13.39
N LEU A 19 16.68 13.32 12.13
CA LEU A 19 17.35 14.05 11.04
C LEU A 19 16.78 15.46 10.83
N LEU A 20 15.47 15.63 11.01
CA LEU A 20 14.82 16.93 10.91
C LEU A 20 15.02 17.80 12.15
N LEU A 21 14.99 17.22 13.35
CA LEU A 21 15.13 17.99 14.59
C LEU A 21 16.57 18.42 14.87
N THR A 22 17.55 17.55 14.62
CA THR A 22 18.96 17.77 14.96
C THR A 22 19.53 19.06 14.38
N PRO A 23 19.38 19.41 13.10
CA PRO A 23 19.89 20.67 12.54
C PRO A 23 19.30 21.89 13.24
N GLY A 24 18.00 21.87 13.54
CA GLY A 24 17.34 22.96 14.27
C GLY A 24 17.90 23.14 15.65
N ILE A 25 18.11 22.04 16.39
CA ILE A 25 18.69 22.05 17.74
C ILE A 25 20.13 22.57 17.72
N VAL A 26 20.96 22.06 16.80
CA VAL A 26 22.37 22.50 16.68
C VAL A 26 22.48 24.00 16.38
N VAL A 27 21.62 24.50 15.51
CA VAL A 27 21.60 25.94 15.13
C VAL A 27 21.20 26.83 16.32
N LEU A 28 20.45 26.33 17.33
CA LEU A 28 20.10 27.11 18.50
C LEU A 28 21.32 27.54 19.35
N TYR A 29 22.41 26.76 19.32
CA TYR A 29 23.64 27.11 20.07
C TYR A 29 24.42 28.26 19.48
N ASN A 30 24.13 28.66 18.21
CA ASN A 30 24.71 29.83 17.60
C ASN A 30 23.76 31.04 17.77
N LYS A 31 24.16 32.03 18.57
CA LYS A 31 23.33 33.23 18.89
C LYS A 31 22.80 33.94 17.65
N ARG A 32 23.58 33.97 16.54
CA ARG A 32 23.18 34.65 15.29
C ARG A 32 22.16 33.85 14.49
N LEU A 33 22.24 32.50 14.57
CA LEU A 33 21.38 31.59 13.82
C LEU A 33 20.20 31.04 14.64
N ALA A 34 20.19 31.24 15.95
CA ALA A 34 19.14 30.74 16.84
C ALA A 34 17.70 31.11 16.39
N PRO A 35 17.41 32.31 15.84
CA PRO A 35 16.07 32.59 15.34
C PRO A 35 15.64 31.67 14.19
N TRP A 36 16.59 31.29 13.31
CA TRP A 36 16.33 30.33 12.22
C TRP A 36 16.14 28.92 12.74
N GLY A 37 16.92 28.48 13.73
CA GLY A 37 16.74 27.20 14.42
C GLY A 37 15.35 27.07 15.04
N ARG A 38 14.88 28.12 15.73
CA ARG A 38 13.52 28.14 16.31
C ARG A 38 12.43 28.04 15.23
N ARG A 39 12.54 28.82 14.15
CA ARG A 39 11.58 28.77 13.02
C ARG A 39 11.55 27.38 12.41
N TRP A 40 12.72 26.76 12.20
CA TRP A 40 12.82 25.42 11.67
C TRP A 40 12.12 24.39 12.57
N LEU A 41 12.38 24.41 13.88
CA LEU A 41 11.75 23.50 14.84
C LEU A 41 10.22 23.68 14.88
N VAL A 42 9.75 24.93 14.82
CA VAL A 42 8.30 25.21 14.74
C VAL A 42 7.71 24.65 13.45
N LEU A 43 8.38 24.82 12.31
CA LEU A 43 7.92 24.25 11.03
C LEU A 43 7.87 22.72 11.07
N VAL A 44 8.89 22.08 11.63
CA VAL A 44 8.91 20.62 11.79
C VAL A 44 7.76 20.16 12.70
N ALA A 45 7.59 20.82 13.86
CA ALA A 45 6.50 20.49 14.77
C ALA A 45 5.11 20.69 14.14
N ALA A 46 4.91 21.82 13.43
CA ALA A 46 3.67 22.10 12.72
C ALA A 46 3.40 21.10 11.58
N GLY A 47 4.43 20.68 10.86
CA GLY A 47 4.33 19.65 9.83
C GLY A 47 3.89 18.30 10.39
N TYR A 48 4.53 17.83 11.47
CA TYR A 48 4.13 16.60 12.14
C TYR A 48 2.71 16.68 12.73
N TRP A 49 2.37 17.83 13.34
CA TRP A 49 1.01 18.07 13.80
C TRP A 49 0.01 17.93 12.65
N ALA A 50 0.23 18.65 11.55
CA ALA A 50 -0.68 18.63 10.41
C ALA A 50 -0.83 17.22 9.82
N LEU A 51 0.28 16.48 9.66
CA LEU A 51 0.29 15.13 9.10
C LEU A 51 -0.21 14.05 10.07
N SER A 52 -0.45 14.38 11.33
CA SER A 52 -1.10 13.50 12.31
C SER A 52 -2.55 13.91 12.62
N CYS A 53 -3.07 14.99 12.01
CA CYS A 53 -4.46 15.40 12.15
C CYS A 53 -5.36 14.68 11.12
N PRO A 54 -6.47 14.03 11.54
CA PRO A 54 -7.37 13.32 10.65
C PRO A 54 -7.90 14.18 9.49
N VAL A 55 -8.28 15.42 9.75
CA VAL A 55 -8.81 16.30 8.70
C VAL A 55 -7.78 16.56 7.60
N THR A 56 -6.54 16.87 7.97
CA THR A 56 -5.47 17.15 7.01
C THR A 56 -5.14 15.92 6.19
N VAL A 57 -4.98 14.78 6.85
CA VAL A 57 -4.60 13.54 6.19
C VAL A 57 -5.69 13.03 5.27
N ASN A 58 -6.96 13.14 5.66
CA ASN A 58 -8.08 12.78 4.79
C ASN A 58 -8.13 13.67 3.53
N LEU A 59 -7.93 14.98 3.67
CA LEU A 59 -7.84 15.88 2.51
C LEU A 59 -6.67 15.51 1.57
N LEU A 60 -5.51 15.19 2.13
CA LEU A 60 -4.37 14.74 1.34
C LEU A 60 -4.64 13.39 0.67
N ALA A 61 -5.25 12.45 1.38
CA ALA A 61 -5.61 11.15 0.85
C ALA A 61 -6.60 11.24 -0.33
N LEU A 62 -7.50 12.22 -0.33
CA LEU A 62 -8.42 12.45 -1.46
C LEU A 62 -7.68 12.65 -2.79
N THR A 63 -6.48 13.22 -2.80
CA THR A 63 -5.67 13.38 -4.03
C THR A 63 -5.28 12.04 -4.67
N LEU A 64 -5.26 10.96 -3.88
CA LEU A 64 -4.91 9.61 -4.31
C LEU A 64 -6.13 8.71 -4.50
N THR A 65 -7.20 8.95 -3.74
CA THR A 65 -8.38 8.07 -3.67
C THR A 65 -9.54 8.57 -4.51
N TYR A 66 -9.56 9.84 -4.89
CA TYR A 66 -10.64 10.42 -5.69
C TYR A 66 -10.88 9.64 -6.98
N GLY A 67 -12.14 9.23 -7.21
CA GLY A 67 -12.55 8.44 -8.36
C GLY A 67 -12.39 6.92 -8.19
N TYR A 68 -11.99 6.45 -7.00
CA TYR A 68 -11.91 5.03 -6.67
C TYR A 68 -12.78 4.70 -5.48
N THR A 69 -13.74 3.80 -5.68
CA THR A 69 -14.71 3.36 -4.68
C THR A 69 -14.63 1.84 -4.50
N PRO A 70 -15.12 1.30 -3.37
CA PRO A 70 -15.35 -0.14 -3.26
C PRO A 70 -16.28 -0.62 -4.38
N LEU A 71 -15.91 -1.73 -5.03
CA LEU A 71 -16.69 -2.28 -6.13
C LEU A 71 -18.00 -2.91 -5.61
N VAL A 72 -19.11 -2.55 -6.21
CA VAL A 72 -20.42 -3.16 -5.96
C VAL A 72 -20.91 -3.93 -7.19
N ALA A 73 -21.94 -4.76 -7.04
CA ALA A 73 -22.41 -5.63 -8.12
C ALA A 73 -22.83 -4.85 -9.37
N ASP A 74 -23.45 -3.68 -9.19
CA ASP A 74 -23.95 -2.84 -10.27
C ASP A 74 -22.83 -2.17 -11.10
N ASP A 75 -21.61 -2.09 -10.57
CA ASP A 75 -20.45 -1.54 -11.28
C ASP A 75 -19.88 -2.50 -12.32
N VAL A 76 -20.25 -3.78 -12.26
CA VAL A 76 -19.69 -4.82 -13.10
C VAL A 76 -20.57 -5.05 -14.31
N SER A 77 -20.29 -4.36 -15.40
CA SER A 77 -21.04 -4.45 -16.67
C SER A 77 -20.79 -5.74 -17.45
N ALA A 78 -19.72 -6.48 -17.15
CA ALA A 78 -19.38 -7.77 -17.75
C ALA A 78 -18.79 -8.71 -16.69
N PRO A 79 -18.97 -10.04 -16.80
CA PRO A 79 -18.40 -10.99 -15.86
C PRO A 79 -16.89 -10.81 -15.76
N ALA A 80 -16.39 -10.58 -14.54
CA ALA A 80 -14.96 -10.57 -14.29
C ALA A 80 -14.43 -12.00 -14.25
N GLU A 81 -13.46 -12.32 -15.08
CA GLU A 81 -12.88 -13.66 -15.21
C GLU A 81 -11.84 -13.93 -14.12
N ALA A 82 -11.22 -12.86 -13.60
CA ALA A 82 -10.22 -12.96 -12.53
C ALA A 82 -10.28 -11.78 -11.56
N ILE A 83 -9.78 -12.03 -10.35
CA ILE A 83 -9.46 -11.01 -9.34
C ILE A 83 -7.95 -11.06 -9.10
N LEU A 84 -7.28 -9.93 -9.27
CA LEU A 84 -5.88 -9.77 -8.91
C LEU A 84 -5.77 -9.08 -7.56
N LEU A 85 -5.23 -9.77 -6.57
CA LEU A 85 -4.87 -9.24 -5.27
C LEU A 85 -3.41 -8.80 -5.28
N LEU A 86 -3.16 -7.48 -5.15
CA LEU A 86 -1.80 -6.94 -5.05
C LEU A 86 -1.23 -7.09 -3.65
N GLY A 87 0.05 -7.46 -3.58
CA GLY A 87 0.83 -7.46 -2.37
C GLY A 87 0.85 -6.09 -1.67
N GLY A 88 1.13 -6.08 -0.39
CA GLY A 88 1.17 -4.86 0.42
C GLY A 88 1.98 -5.03 1.71
N GLY A 89 2.57 -6.19 1.89
CA GLY A 89 3.45 -6.52 3.00
C GLY A 89 2.98 -7.69 3.84
N SER A 90 3.95 -8.50 4.19
CA SER A 90 3.85 -9.52 5.24
C SER A 90 5.09 -9.45 6.12
N THR A 91 4.96 -9.88 7.35
CA THR A 91 6.07 -9.94 8.30
C THR A 91 6.36 -11.37 8.66
N ASN A 92 7.61 -11.79 8.52
CA ASN A 92 8.06 -13.10 8.97
C ASN A 92 8.51 -13.01 10.43
N VAL A 93 7.80 -13.71 11.31
CA VAL A 93 8.10 -13.78 12.74
C VAL A 93 8.59 -15.18 13.06
N ARG A 94 9.68 -15.29 13.83
CA ARG A 94 10.14 -16.57 14.34
C ARG A 94 9.61 -16.74 15.76
N PHE A 95 8.73 -17.73 15.93
CA PHE A 95 8.14 -18.07 17.23
C PHE A 95 8.37 -19.55 17.54
N SER A 96 8.97 -19.85 18.69
CA SER A 96 9.28 -21.24 19.13
C SER A 96 9.99 -22.08 18.06
N GLY A 97 10.94 -21.48 17.31
CA GLY A 97 11.68 -22.19 16.26
C GLY A 97 10.93 -22.32 14.92
N GLN A 98 9.67 -21.97 14.86
CA GLN A 98 8.87 -21.95 13.63
C GLN A 98 8.85 -20.56 13.02
N GLN A 99 8.94 -20.49 11.70
CA GLN A 99 8.76 -19.25 10.96
C GLN A 99 7.29 -19.09 10.57
N LEU A 100 6.67 -18.02 11.04
CA LEU A 100 5.30 -17.63 10.71
C LEU A 100 5.33 -16.37 9.84
N SER A 101 4.61 -16.42 8.72
CA SER A 101 4.38 -15.24 7.89
C SER A 101 3.02 -14.64 8.27
N ILE A 102 3.04 -13.42 8.80
CA ILE A 102 1.86 -12.70 9.26
C ILE A 102 1.54 -11.61 8.25
N ILE A 103 0.29 -11.54 7.84
CA ILE A 103 -0.23 -10.50 6.94
C ILE A 103 -0.37 -9.20 7.75
N ASN A 104 0.14 -8.08 7.23
CA ASN A 104 -0.06 -6.77 7.87
C ASN A 104 -1.53 -6.29 7.73
N GLY A 105 -1.93 -5.30 8.53
CA GLY A 105 -3.31 -4.81 8.55
C GLY A 105 -3.87 -4.42 7.18
N PRO A 106 -3.21 -3.53 6.42
CA PRO A 106 -3.67 -3.14 5.08
C PRO A 106 -3.81 -4.32 4.11
N SER A 107 -2.91 -5.29 4.15
CA SER A 107 -2.98 -6.49 3.31
C SER A 107 -4.08 -7.44 3.74
N GLY A 108 -4.35 -7.54 5.05
CA GLY A 108 -5.49 -8.28 5.58
C GLY A 108 -6.81 -7.76 5.04
N LEU A 109 -6.98 -6.44 4.97
CA LEU A 109 -8.18 -5.82 4.38
C LEU A 109 -8.31 -6.12 2.88
N ARG A 110 -7.21 -6.16 2.13
CA ARG A 110 -7.22 -6.57 0.70
C ARG A 110 -7.63 -8.05 0.56
N VAL A 111 -7.16 -8.92 1.44
CA VAL A 111 -7.55 -10.34 1.46
C VAL A 111 -9.05 -10.48 1.72
N LEU A 112 -9.60 -9.76 2.72
CA LEU A 112 -11.02 -9.75 3.02
C LEU A 112 -11.86 -9.22 1.84
N GLU A 113 -11.42 -8.14 1.21
CA GLU A 113 -12.09 -7.59 0.02
C GLU A 113 -12.06 -8.58 -1.16
N THR A 114 -10.93 -9.25 -1.37
CA THR A 114 -10.83 -10.30 -2.39
C THR A 114 -11.81 -11.44 -2.13
N ALA A 115 -11.97 -11.88 -0.88
CA ALA A 115 -12.93 -12.91 -0.52
C ALA A 115 -14.39 -12.45 -0.69
N ARG A 116 -14.69 -11.19 -0.39
CA ARG A 116 -16.01 -10.58 -0.64
C ARG A 116 -16.32 -10.56 -2.15
N LEU A 117 -15.37 -10.07 -2.96
CA LEU A 117 -15.51 -9.99 -4.41
C LEU A 117 -15.59 -11.36 -5.06
N PHE A 118 -14.86 -12.36 -4.58
CA PHE A 118 -14.95 -13.73 -5.07
C PHE A 118 -16.40 -14.25 -5.00
N LYS A 119 -17.07 -14.02 -3.86
CA LYS A 119 -18.49 -14.41 -3.70
C LYS A 119 -19.41 -13.56 -4.55
N LEU A 120 -19.19 -12.24 -4.60
CA LEU A 120 -19.99 -11.27 -5.36
C LEU A 120 -19.98 -11.55 -6.86
N LEU A 121 -18.83 -11.96 -7.41
CA LEU A 121 -18.59 -12.15 -8.84
C LEU A 121 -18.78 -13.60 -9.30
N GLY A 122 -19.32 -14.49 -8.47
CA GLY A 122 -19.62 -15.88 -8.85
C GLY A 122 -18.41 -16.81 -8.93
N GLY A 123 -17.35 -16.53 -8.19
CA GLY A 123 -16.19 -17.43 -8.04
C GLY A 123 -15.17 -17.39 -9.17
N PRO A 124 -14.69 -16.20 -9.62
CA PRO A 124 -13.69 -16.08 -10.66
C PRO A 124 -12.33 -16.62 -10.20
N LEU A 125 -11.35 -16.67 -11.12
CA LEU A 125 -9.98 -17.00 -10.77
C LEU A 125 -9.39 -15.93 -9.85
N VAL A 126 -8.67 -16.31 -8.80
CA VAL A 126 -7.96 -15.38 -7.92
C VAL A 126 -6.47 -15.49 -8.18
N ILE A 127 -5.86 -14.39 -8.56
CA ILE A 127 -4.42 -14.27 -8.75
C ILE A 127 -3.87 -13.49 -7.58
N VAL A 128 -2.96 -14.08 -6.83
CA VAL A 128 -2.33 -13.45 -5.66
C VAL A 128 -0.92 -13.07 -6.02
N SER A 129 -0.65 -11.77 -6.13
CA SER A 129 0.65 -11.24 -6.48
C SER A 129 1.40 -10.75 -5.26
N GLY A 130 2.70 -11.00 -5.24
CA GLY A 130 3.64 -10.54 -4.22
C GLY A 130 4.80 -11.51 -4.03
N GLY A 131 5.98 -11.08 -4.44
CA GLY A 131 7.23 -11.82 -4.28
C GLY A 131 7.86 -11.66 -2.89
N VAL A 132 9.11 -12.04 -2.79
CA VAL A 132 9.95 -11.73 -1.62
C VAL A 132 10.35 -10.27 -1.71
N THR A 133 9.87 -9.44 -0.78
CA THR A 133 10.24 -8.05 -0.74
C THR A 133 11.46 -7.82 0.16
N GLU A 134 12.23 -6.78 -0.17
CA GLU A 134 13.41 -6.40 0.61
C GLU A 134 13.08 -5.88 2.02
N ARG A 135 11.81 -5.61 2.31
CA ARG A 135 11.33 -5.27 3.66
C ARG A 135 11.47 -6.42 4.66
N ASN A 136 11.63 -7.64 4.16
CA ASN A 136 11.82 -8.81 5.01
C ASN A 136 12.84 -9.80 4.39
N PRO A 137 14.09 -9.36 4.16
CA PRO A 137 15.11 -10.16 3.50
C PRO A 137 15.76 -11.10 4.49
N GLY A 138 15.09 -12.17 4.88
CA GLY A 138 15.70 -13.23 5.70
C GLY A 138 15.98 -14.48 4.86
N PRO A 139 17.00 -15.28 5.19
CA PRO A 139 17.14 -16.62 4.62
C PRO A 139 15.87 -17.41 4.89
N GLY A 140 15.19 -17.86 3.83
CA GLY A 140 13.92 -18.59 3.92
C GLY A 140 12.67 -17.73 4.02
N SER A 141 12.73 -16.42 3.73
CA SER A 141 11.52 -15.57 3.64
C SER A 141 10.58 -16.09 2.56
N ALA A 142 9.33 -16.33 2.94
CA ALA A 142 8.29 -16.70 1.99
C ALA A 142 7.85 -15.46 1.18
N PRO A 143 7.49 -15.64 -0.11
CA PRO A 143 6.80 -14.60 -0.87
C PRO A 143 5.52 -14.14 -0.18
N GLU A 144 5.16 -12.86 -0.32
CA GLU A 144 3.95 -12.28 0.29
C GLU A 144 2.67 -12.99 -0.18
N SER A 145 2.66 -13.50 -1.41
CA SER A 145 1.56 -14.28 -1.98
C SER A 145 1.22 -15.55 -1.19
N VAL A 146 2.19 -16.16 -0.51
CA VAL A 146 1.99 -17.42 0.23
C VAL A 146 1.03 -17.27 1.43
N PRO A 147 1.27 -16.36 2.40
CA PRO A 147 0.34 -16.15 3.50
C PRO A 147 -1.03 -15.64 3.03
N TYR A 148 -1.10 -14.87 1.95
CA TYR A 148 -2.39 -14.42 1.40
C TYR A 148 -3.20 -15.58 0.85
N ARG A 149 -2.58 -16.49 0.09
CA ARG A 149 -3.24 -17.71 -0.39
C ARG A 149 -3.81 -18.51 0.77
N ARG A 150 -3.04 -18.71 1.82
CA ARG A 150 -3.49 -19.45 3.01
C ARG A 150 -4.74 -18.81 3.61
N ALA A 151 -4.71 -17.50 3.84
CA ALA A 151 -5.85 -16.76 4.39
C ALA A 151 -7.09 -16.83 3.48
N LEU A 152 -6.93 -16.74 2.16
CA LEU A 152 -8.04 -16.86 1.20
C LEU A 152 -8.68 -18.26 1.24
N ILE A 153 -7.87 -19.31 1.39
CA ILE A 153 -8.39 -20.70 1.55
C ILE A 153 -9.18 -20.82 2.87
N GLU A 154 -8.66 -20.26 3.96
CA GLU A 154 -9.35 -20.24 5.26
C GLU A 154 -10.67 -19.44 5.21
N LEU A 155 -10.76 -18.43 4.32
CA LEU A 155 -11.99 -17.67 4.03
C LEU A 155 -12.95 -18.39 3.06
N GLY A 156 -12.62 -19.62 2.63
CA GLY A 156 -13.48 -20.47 1.83
C GLY A 156 -13.30 -20.37 0.32
N ILE A 157 -12.22 -19.77 -0.17
CA ILE A 157 -11.88 -19.81 -1.60
C ILE A 157 -11.20 -21.15 -1.92
N PRO A 158 -11.70 -21.93 -2.89
CA PRO A 158 -11.09 -23.20 -3.26
C PRO A 158 -9.65 -23.03 -3.73
N ALA A 159 -8.74 -23.89 -3.28
CA ALA A 159 -7.31 -23.78 -3.54
C ALA A 159 -6.96 -23.82 -5.05
N GLU A 160 -7.77 -24.56 -5.85
CA GLU A 160 -7.67 -24.66 -7.30
C GLU A 160 -8.09 -23.37 -8.03
N ARG A 161 -8.79 -22.47 -7.35
CA ARG A 161 -9.16 -21.14 -7.86
C ARG A 161 -8.10 -20.09 -7.56
N ILE A 162 -7.00 -20.45 -6.88
CA ILE A 162 -5.98 -19.49 -6.48
C ILE A 162 -4.67 -19.78 -7.23
N VAL A 163 -4.21 -18.81 -7.98
CA VAL A 163 -2.91 -18.81 -8.66
C VAL A 163 -1.96 -17.85 -7.94
N LEU A 164 -0.74 -18.32 -7.67
CA LEU A 164 0.29 -17.50 -7.05
C LEU A 164 1.20 -16.87 -8.11
N GLU A 165 1.41 -15.59 -7.98
CA GLU A 165 2.50 -14.85 -8.60
C GLU A 165 3.48 -14.42 -7.49
N SER A 166 4.70 -14.94 -7.51
CA SER A 166 5.67 -14.80 -6.41
C SER A 166 7.02 -14.21 -6.87
N ARG A 167 7.10 -13.66 -8.08
CA ARG A 167 8.34 -13.13 -8.68
C ARG A 167 8.47 -11.63 -8.58
N SER A 168 7.35 -10.92 -8.55
CA SER A 168 7.29 -9.47 -8.58
C SER A 168 7.85 -8.85 -7.31
N LYS A 169 8.65 -7.80 -7.45
CA LYS A 169 9.27 -7.06 -6.34
C LYS A 169 8.64 -5.69 -6.11
N ASN A 170 7.86 -5.21 -7.05
CA ASN A 170 7.20 -3.90 -7.03
C ASN A 170 6.01 -3.91 -7.99
N THR A 171 5.18 -2.86 -7.94
CA THR A 171 3.95 -2.77 -8.73
C THR A 171 4.19 -2.70 -10.25
N HIS A 172 5.34 -2.20 -10.69
CA HIS A 172 5.71 -2.25 -12.11
C HIS A 172 5.90 -3.70 -12.56
N ASP A 173 6.68 -4.49 -11.80
CA ASP A 173 6.90 -5.90 -12.11
C ASP A 173 5.57 -6.67 -12.08
N GLU A 174 4.70 -6.42 -11.09
CA GLU A 174 3.36 -7.01 -10.99
C GLU A 174 2.55 -6.77 -12.27
N ALA A 175 2.55 -5.53 -12.79
CA ALA A 175 1.81 -5.18 -14.00
C ALA A 175 2.32 -5.94 -15.25
N PHE A 176 3.63 -6.09 -15.39
CA PHE A 176 4.22 -6.80 -16.54
C PHE A 176 4.04 -8.31 -16.45
N VAL A 177 4.26 -8.90 -15.27
CA VAL A 177 3.99 -10.33 -15.06
C VAL A 177 2.51 -10.64 -15.26
N MET A 178 1.62 -9.74 -14.80
CA MET A 178 0.19 -9.90 -15.01
C MET A 178 -0.20 -9.80 -16.48
N LYS A 179 0.45 -8.92 -17.26
CA LYS A 179 0.23 -8.84 -18.73
C LYS A 179 0.47 -10.19 -19.42
N ASP A 180 1.56 -10.85 -19.08
CA ASP A 180 1.88 -12.17 -19.64
C ASP A 180 0.85 -13.22 -19.20
N LEU A 181 0.51 -13.23 -17.91
CA LEU A 181 -0.44 -14.19 -17.35
C LEU A 181 -1.86 -14.04 -17.94
N VAL A 182 -2.33 -12.80 -18.12
CA VAL A 182 -3.61 -12.48 -18.74
C VAL A 182 -3.64 -13.01 -20.17
N ARG A 183 -2.58 -12.75 -20.93
CA ARG A 183 -2.45 -13.22 -22.31
C ARG A 183 -2.40 -14.74 -22.40
N GLU A 184 -1.58 -15.40 -21.59
CA GLU A 184 -1.42 -16.85 -21.59
C GLU A 184 -2.70 -17.59 -21.21
N ARG A 185 -3.52 -17.01 -20.35
CA ARG A 185 -4.77 -17.60 -19.86
C ARG A 185 -6.02 -17.14 -20.61
N GLY A 186 -5.87 -16.20 -21.55
CA GLY A 186 -7.01 -15.65 -22.29
C GLY A 186 -7.98 -14.84 -21.40
N ILE A 187 -7.48 -14.23 -20.32
CA ILE A 187 -8.31 -13.43 -19.42
C ILE A 187 -8.62 -12.08 -20.08
N GLY A 188 -9.90 -11.82 -20.33
CA GLY A 188 -10.35 -10.55 -20.92
C GLY A 188 -10.55 -9.46 -19.87
N THR A 189 -11.38 -9.72 -18.87
CA THR A 189 -11.73 -8.74 -17.85
C THR A 189 -11.32 -9.22 -16.46
N PHE A 190 -10.60 -8.39 -15.71
CA PHE A 190 -10.23 -8.71 -14.32
C PHE A 190 -10.32 -7.50 -13.41
N VAL A 191 -10.51 -7.79 -12.14
CA VAL A 191 -10.59 -6.80 -11.05
C VAL A 191 -9.25 -6.69 -10.36
N LEU A 192 -8.80 -5.46 -10.10
CA LEU A 192 -7.57 -5.16 -9.37
C LEU A 192 -7.90 -4.74 -7.93
N VAL A 193 -7.48 -5.53 -6.95
CA VAL A 193 -7.71 -5.25 -5.53
C VAL A 193 -6.46 -4.72 -4.88
N THR A 194 -6.54 -3.52 -4.31
CA THR A 194 -5.49 -2.92 -3.49
C THR A 194 -6.04 -1.87 -2.53
N SER A 195 -5.20 -1.26 -1.70
CA SER A 195 -5.60 -0.19 -0.78
C SER A 195 -5.94 1.11 -1.54
N PRO A 196 -6.86 1.95 -1.03
CA PRO A 196 -7.32 3.16 -1.71
C PRO A 196 -6.19 4.10 -2.13
N VAL A 197 -5.27 4.44 -1.23
CA VAL A 197 -4.14 5.34 -1.52
C VAL A 197 -3.17 4.76 -2.56
N HIS A 198 -3.07 3.42 -2.62
CA HIS A 198 -2.22 2.71 -3.57
C HIS A 198 -2.85 2.55 -4.96
N MET A 199 -4.18 2.64 -5.08
CA MET A 199 -4.92 2.33 -6.31
C MET A 199 -4.47 3.20 -7.49
N ARG A 200 -4.29 4.50 -7.29
CA ARG A 200 -3.91 5.42 -8.37
C ARG A 200 -2.56 5.06 -9.01
N ARG A 201 -1.55 4.70 -8.21
CA ARG A 201 -0.25 4.24 -8.73
C ARG A 201 -0.35 2.89 -9.41
N SER A 202 -1.10 1.96 -8.84
CA SER A 202 -1.33 0.65 -9.43
C SER A 202 -2.01 0.76 -10.79
N MET A 203 -3.12 1.48 -10.89
CA MET A 203 -3.82 1.68 -12.15
C MET A 203 -2.94 2.33 -13.23
N SER A 204 -2.11 3.32 -12.82
CA SER A 204 -1.18 3.98 -13.73
C SER A 204 -0.11 3.01 -14.27
N ALA A 205 0.47 2.16 -13.42
CA ALA A 205 1.44 1.14 -13.83
C ALA A 205 0.81 0.05 -14.74
N PHE A 206 -0.40 -0.40 -14.40
CA PHE A 206 -1.11 -1.39 -15.21
C PHE A 206 -1.49 -0.85 -16.60
N ARG A 207 -1.94 0.41 -16.67
CA ARG A 207 -2.21 1.07 -17.95
C ARG A 207 -0.94 1.23 -18.80
N ALA A 208 0.19 1.58 -18.16
CA ALA A 208 1.48 1.65 -18.85
C ALA A 208 1.93 0.28 -19.42
N ALA A 209 1.55 -0.82 -18.75
CA ALA A 209 1.73 -2.18 -19.29
C ALA A 209 0.72 -2.58 -20.37
N GLY A 210 -0.26 -1.71 -20.69
CA GLY A 210 -1.32 -1.98 -21.67
C GLY A 210 -2.51 -2.76 -21.11
N LEU A 211 -2.68 -2.79 -19.80
CA LEU A 211 -3.80 -3.43 -19.09
C LEU A 211 -4.77 -2.38 -18.55
N ASN A 212 -6.06 -2.69 -18.56
CA ASN A 212 -7.08 -1.81 -18.00
C ASN A 212 -8.03 -2.57 -17.06
N PRO A 213 -7.57 -2.95 -15.86
CA PRO A 213 -8.40 -3.65 -14.89
C PRO A 213 -9.52 -2.78 -14.32
N LEU A 214 -10.56 -3.42 -13.79
CA LEU A 214 -11.57 -2.78 -12.97
C LEU A 214 -10.99 -2.53 -11.57
N PRO A 215 -10.94 -1.28 -11.09
CA PRO A 215 -10.38 -0.99 -9.77
C PRO A 215 -11.36 -1.38 -8.66
N ALA A 216 -10.89 -2.07 -7.63
CA ALA A 216 -11.64 -2.39 -6.42
C ALA A 216 -10.79 -2.05 -5.20
N VAL A 217 -11.17 -0.99 -4.50
CA VAL A 217 -10.43 -0.57 -3.31
C VAL A 217 -10.87 -1.39 -2.09
N ALA A 218 -9.90 -1.98 -1.40
CA ALA A 218 -10.13 -2.56 -0.09
C ALA A 218 -10.32 -1.41 0.92
N PRO A 219 -11.40 -1.38 1.70
CA PRO A 219 -11.63 -0.31 2.65
C PRO A 219 -10.48 -0.24 3.66
N LEU A 220 -9.88 0.94 3.79
CA LEU A 220 -8.93 1.25 4.85
C LEU A 220 -9.72 1.64 6.08
N TYR A 221 -9.92 0.74 7.00
CA TYR A 221 -10.66 0.90 8.24
C TYR A 221 -12.16 1.19 8.06
N PRO A 222 -13.01 0.63 8.92
CA PRO A 222 -14.37 1.13 9.02
C PRO A 222 -14.26 2.63 9.26
N GLU A 223 -14.91 3.40 8.40
CA GLU A 223 -15.00 4.84 8.56
C GLU A 223 -15.29 5.09 10.03
N ARG A 224 -14.34 5.63 10.75
CA ARG A 224 -14.59 6.12 12.10
C ARG A 224 -15.42 7.39 11.95
N HIS A 225 -16.68 7.20 11.56
CA HIS A 225 -17.69 8.24 11.58
C HIS A 225 -17.73 8.78 13.01
N GLY A 226 -17.40 10.05 13.16
CA GLY A 226 -17.44 10.72 14.45
C GLY A 226 -16.15 10.60 15.26
N GLN A 227 -14.99 10.83 14.65
CA GLN A 227 -13.83 11.23 15.46
C GLN A 227 -14.22 12.53 16.20
N PRO A 228 -14.36 12.51 17.53
CA PRO A 228 -14.85 13.68 18.27
C PRO A 228 -13.92 14.90 18.13
N PHE A 229 -12.68 14.68 17.70
CA PHE A 229 -11.66 15.72 17.58
C PHE A 229 -10.85 15.57 16.29
N PRO A 230 -11.40 15.96 15.11
CA PRO A 230 -10.72 15.77 13.81
C PRO A 230 -9.45 16.62 13.64
N LEU A 231 -9.26 17.63 14.50
CA LEU A 231 -8.09 18.52 14.51
C LEU A 231 -7.00 18.07 15.49
N LEU A 232 -7.28 17.05 16.32
CA LEU A 232 -6.27 16.54 17.24
C LEU A 232 -5.46 15.41 16.59
N PRO A 233 -4.12 15.46 16.72
CA PRO A 233 -3.24 14.40 16.25
C PRO A 233 -3.59 13.04 16.86
N ASN A 234 -3.52 12.01 16.04
CA ASN A 234 -3.62 10.63 16.51
C ASN A 234 -2.78 9.68 15.63
N GLU A 235 -2.52 8.50 16.16
CA GLU A 235 -1.68 7.48 15.53
C GLU A 235 -2.23 7.01 14.19
N ALA A 236 -3.54 6.78 14.09
CA ALA A 236 -4.16 6.31 12.86
C ALA A 236 -4.03 7.33 11.71
N ALA A 237 -4.17 8.63 12.01
CA ALA A 237 -3.96 9.67 11.01
C ALA A 237 -2.49 9.75 10.60
N LEU A 238 -1.56 9.57 11.54
CA LEU A 238 -0.13 9.56 11.25
C LEU A 238 0.22 8.40 10.29
N GLU A 239 -0.32 7.19 10.51
CA GLU A 239 -0.12 6.02 9.65
C GLU A 239 -0.66 6.26 8.21
N ILE A 240 -1.84 6.88 8.10
CA ILE A 240 -2.40 7.25 6.80
C ILE A 240 -1.54 8.34 6.15
N GLY A 241 -1.10 9.34 6.91
CA GLY A 241 -0.22 10.41 6.45
C GLY A 241 1.08 9.88 5.87
N ASP A 242 1.70 8.91 6.54
CA ASP A 242 2.88 8.21 6.07
C ASP A 242 2.62 7.52 4.73
N SER A 243 1.53 6.77 4.63
CA SER A 243 1.13 6.09 3.40
C SER A 243 0.89 7.07 2.24
N VAL A 244 0.28 8.22 2.50
CA VAL A 244 0.02 9.26 1.48
C VAL A 244 1.33 9.87 0.97
N VAL A 245 2.25 10.24 1.88
CA VAL A 245 3.56 10.81 1.49
C VAL A 245 4.37 9.79 0.71
N TYR A 246 4.37 8.53 1.15
CA TYR A 246 5.02 7.45 0.42
C TYR A 246 4.47 7.30 -0.99
N GLU A 247 3.15 7.28 -1.16
CA GLU A 247 2.53 7.10 -2.49
C GLU A 247 2.79 8.30 -3.42
N TRP A 248 2.86 9.51 -2.91
CA TRP A 248 3.27 10.67 -3.72
C TRP A 248 4.71 10.54 -4.20
N ALA A 249 5.64 10.19 -3.30
CA ALA A 249 7.04 9.97 -3.66
C ALA A 249 7.20 8.80 -4.65
N ALA A 250 6.49 7.70 -4.42
CA ALA A 250 6.49 6.54 -5.30
C ALA A 250 5.94 6.88 -6.69
N ARG A 251 4.86 7.69 -6.78
CA ARG A 251 4.31 8.13 -8.07
C ARG A 251 5.28 9.03 -8.83
N LEU A 252 5.95 9.96 -8.16
CA LEU A 252 6.99 10.79 -8.77
C LEU A 252 8.15 9.94 -9.30
N TYR A 253 8.59 8.95 -8.54
CA TYR A 253 9.61 8.00 -8.96
C TYR A 253 9.17 7.18 -10.18
N TYR A 254 7.93 6.66 -10.21
CA TYR A 254 7.38 5.90 -11.32
C TYR A 254 7.28 6.75 -12.58
N TRP A 255 6.84 8.00 -12.45
CA TRP A 255 6.81 8.96 -13.55
C TRP A 255 8.22 9.22 -14.09
N TRP A 256 9.19 9.46 -13.24
CA TRP A 256 10.59 9.67 -13.63
C TRP A 256 11.18 8.46 -14.36
N LYS A 257 10.79 7.25 -13.97
CA LYS A 257 11.22 5.99 -14.60
C LYS A 257 10.47 5.67 -15.91
N GLY A 258 9.42 6.39 -16.25
CA GLY A 258 8.54 6.04 -17.37
C GLY A 258 7.68 4.79 -17.11
N TRP A 259 7.45 4.45 -15.85
CA TRP A 259 6.68 3.27 -15.42
C TRP A 259 5.19 3.56 -15.19
N SER A 260 4.76 4.78 -15.40
CA SER A 260 3.38 5.23 -15.21
C SER A 260 2.97 6.23 -16.30
N ILE A 261 1.68 6.23 -16.59
CA ILE A 261 1.03 7.16 -17.50
C ILE A 261 0.25 8.19 -16.70
#